data_5e1d99231cc1ba7368c2bcdd59d443a4
#
_entry.id   5e1d99231cc1ba7368c2bcdd59d443a4
#
_cell.length_a   1.000
_cell.length_b   1.000
_cell.length_c   1.000
_cell.angle_alpha   90.00
_cell.angle_beta   90.00
_cell.angle_gamma   90.00
#
_symmetry.space_group_name_H-M   'P 1'
#
loop_
_entity.id
_entity.type
_entity.pdbx_description
1 polymer ?
#
loop_
_entity_poly.entity_id
_entity_poly.type
_entity_poly.pdbx_seq_one_letter_code
_entity_poly.pdbx_strand_id
1 'polypeptide(L)'
;MFLKEFYEVRDGGIAISAEQASMFAKEVAHDFNPLHDADAKRFCVPGDLLFSLVLEKYGLSQNMHFIFSGMVGHNVLLNFPETDAERFDVTDSQQDKTYLQIERSGDVIRDPNLIEALIRDYVAFSGQNFPYVLVPLLAKENVMFNIDRPLVIYESMTLHLDCMQFSEPRLEMLEPKMEVNGKRATAYLHFQICCGDAVVGSGFKKLAVSGLRDYEVEPMQAFVEEYLARKHGYLSNLAVAEVG
;
A
#
# COMPACT_ATOMS: atom_id res chain seq x y z
N MET A 1 -14.23 -7.56 -11.41
CA MET A 1 -13.19 -6.70 -10.88
C MET A 1 -11.84 -7.40 -11.00
N PHE A 2 -10.78 -6.72 -11.28
CA PHE A 2 -9.44 -7.27 -11.58
C PHE A 2 -8.75 -7.96 -10.38
N LEU A 3 -9.16 -7.64 -9.15
CA LEU A 3 -8.52 -8.18 -7.94
C LEU A 3 -8.68 -9.70 -7.78
N LYS A 4 -9.60 -10.36 -8.50
CA LYS A 4 -9.85 -11.81 -8.38
C LYS A 4 -8.63 -12.69 -8.69
N GLU A 5 -7.63 -12.17 -9.39
CA GLU A 5 -6.39 -12.88 -9.69
C GLU A 5 -5.45 -12.93 -8.47
N PHE A 6 -5.63 -12.03 -7.50
CA PHE A 6 -4.72 -11.81 -6.40
C PHE A 6 -5.18 -12.40 -5.07
N TYR A 7 -6.29 -13.14 -5.05
CA TYR A 7 -6.77 -13.85 -3.87
C TYR A 7 -7.62 -15.05 -4.23
N GLU A 8 -7.85 -15.91 -3.27
CA GLU A 8 -8.80 -17.02 -3.34
C GLU A 8 -9.79 -16.95 -2.19
N VAL A 9 -11.03 -17.38 -2.45
CA VAL A 9 -12.04 -17.56 -1.40
C VAL A 9 -11.98 -19.02 -0.95
N ARG A 10 -11.68 -19.23 0.33
CA ARG A 10 -11.63 -20.56 0.97
C ARG A 10 -12.37 -20.50 2.30
N ASP A 11 -13.19 -21.51 2.61
CA ASP A 11 -13.87 -21.67 3.90
C ASP A 11 -14.55 -20.39 4.41
N GLY A 12 -15.09 -19.56 3.49
CA GLY A 12 -15.74 -18.30 3.81
C GLY A 12 -14.80 -17.11 4.09
N GLY A 13 -13.48 -17.33 4.03
CA GLY A 13 -12.46 -16.28 4.16
C GLY A 13 -11.71 -16.01 2.85
N ILE A 14 -10.80 -15.07 2.90
CA ILE A 14 -9.90 -14.70 1.80
C ILE A 14 -8.49 -15.17 2.13
N ALA A 15 -7.90 -15.97 1.25
CA ALA A 15 -6.50 -16.39 1.30
C ALA A 15 -5.73 -15.73 0.16
N ILE A 16 -4.50 -15.27 0.46
CA ILE A 16 -3.60 -14.64 -0.51
C ILE A 16 -2.30 -15.45 -0.50
N SER A 17 -1.94 -16.04 -1.65
CA SER A 17 -0.67 -16.74 -1.77
C SER A 17 0.50 -15.74 -1.87
N ALA A 18 1.72 -16.23 -1.64
CA ALA A 18 2.91 -15.40 -1.76
C ALA A 18 3.11 -14.94 -3.21
N GLU A 19 2.80 -15.78 -4.17
CA GLU A 19 2.86 -15.48 -5.61
C GLU A 19 1.84 -14.41 -6.00
N GLN A 20 0.60 -14.53 -5.55
CA GLN A 20 -0.47 -13.56 -5.79
C GLN A 20 -0.12 -12.18 -5.21
N ALA A 21 0.37 -12.14 -3.98
CA ALA A 21 0.80 -10.90 -3.34
C ALA A 21 1.99 -10.26 -4.04
N SER A 22 2.98 -11.07 -4.46
CA SER A 22 4.16 -10.62 -5.19
C SER A 22 3.78 -10.07 -6.58
N MET A 23 2.87 -10.75 -7.28
CA MET A 23 2.34 -10.31 -8.57
C MET A 23 1.61 -8.96 -8.44
N PHE A 24 0.72 -8.82 -7.45
CA PHE A 24 0.04 -7.55 -7.19
C PHE A 24 1.03 -6.41 -6.90
N ALA A 25 2.01 -6.66 -6.01
CA ALA A 25 3.02 -5.65 -5.67
C ALA A 25 3.76 -5.15 -6.91
N LYS A 26 4.19 -6.05 -7.78
CA LYS A 26 5.06 -5.72 -8.93
C LYS A 26 4.28 -5.19 -10.14
N GLU A 27 3.14 -5.80 -10.48
CA GLU A 27 2.41 -5.54 -11.72
C GLU A 27 1.33 -4.47 -11.56
N VAL A 28 0.76 -4.34 -10.36
CA VAL A 28 -0.29 -3.35 -10.09
C VAL A 28 0.25 -2.14 -9.32
N ALA A 29 0.95 -2.37 -8.21
CA ALA A 29 1.48 -1.30 -7.38
C ALA A 29 2.85 -0.77 -7.84
N HIS A 30 3.56 -1.49 -8.71
CA HIS A 30 4.94 -1.18 -9.10
C HIS A 30 5.90 -1.05 -7.92
N ASP A 31 5.60 -1.78 -6.83
CA ASP A 31 6.41 -1.87 -5.62
C ASP A 31 7.30 -3.11 -5.66
N PHE A 32 8.60 -2.88 -5.66
CA PHE A 32 9.63 -3.91 -5.69
C PHE A 32 10.31 -4.11 -4.33
N ASN A 33 9.59 -3.79 -3.25
CA ASN A 33 10.06 -4.05 -1.89
C ASN A 33 10.27 -5.57 -1.70
N PRO A 34 11.48 -6.00 -1.29
CA PRO A 34 11.79 -7.41 -1.09
C PRO A 34 10.88 -8.15 -0.09
N LEU A 35 10.18 -7.42 0.79
CA LEU A 35 9.20 -8.03 1.70
C LEU A 35 8.00 -8.66 0.99
N HIS A 36 7.75 -8.27 -0.26
CA HIS A 36 6.66 -8.78 -1.09
C HIS A 36 7.13 -9.83 -2.09
N ASP A 37 8.41 -10.23 -2.07
CA ASP A 37 8.88 -11.34 -2.89
C ASP A 37 8.33 -12.66 -2.35
N ALA A 38 7.88 -13.54 -3.25
CA ALA A 38 7.23 -14.79 -2.86
C ALA A 38 8.14 -15.72 -2.02
N ASP A 39 9.46 -15.63 -2.23
CA ASP A 39 10.48 -16.41 -1.51
C ASP A 39 11.11 -15.66 -0.32
N ALA A 40 10.58 -14.48 0.01
CA ALA A 40 11.10 -13.67 1.12
C ALA A 40 10.95 -14.38 2.46
N LYS A 41 12.04 -14.50 3.24
CA LYS A 41 12.01 -15.09 4.60
C LYS A 41 11.04 -14.38 5.55
N ARG A 42 10.77 -13.12 5.32
CA ARG A 42 9.86 -12.27 6.09
C ARG A 42 8.76 -11.73 5.19
N PHE A 43 8.20 -12.63 4.38
CA PHE A 43 7.14 -12.30 3.45
C PHE A 43 5.97 -11.58 4.16
N CYS A 44 5.43 -10.58 3.46
CA CYS A 44 4.25 -9.85 3.88
C CYS A 44 3.37 -9.52 2.67
N VAL A 45 2.08 -9.79 2.79
CA VAL A 45 1.08 -9.30 1.82
C VAL A 45 1.10 -7.77 1.81
N PRO A 46 1.11 -7.10 0.64
CA PRO A 46 1.05 -5.64 0.55
C PRO A 46 -0.18 -5.07 1.28
N GLY A 47 0.02 -4.03 2.09
CA GLY A 47 -1.09 -3.31 2.71
C GLY A 47 -2.03 -2.69 1.67
N ASP A 48 -1.49 -2.31 0.53
CA ASP A 48 -2.24 -1.77 -0.60
C ASP A 48 -3.20 -2.80 -1.22
N LEU A 49 -2.88 -4.12 -1.18
CA LEU A 49 -3.81 -5.18 -1.57
C LEU A 49 -4.96 -5.30 -0.57
N LEU A 50 -4.67 -5.24 0.73
CA LEU A 50 -5.71 -5.28 1.76
C LEU A 50 -6.66 -4.07 1.66
N PHE A 51 -6.12 -2.88 1.44
CA PHE A 51 -6.89 -1.68 1.14
C PHE A 51 -7.80 -1.88 -0.07
N SER A 52 -7.26 -2.41 -1.17
CA SER A 52 -7.99 -2.66 -2.41
C SER A 52 -9.17 -3.63 -2.20
N LEU A 53 -8.97 -4.69 -1.43
CA LEU A 53 -10.01 -5.67 -1.10
C LEU A 53 -11.12 -5.05 -0.23
N VAL A 54 -10.78 -4.12 0.66
CA VAL A 54 -11.79 -3.38 1.45
C VAL A 54 -12.66 -2.53 0.52
N LEU A 55 -12.06 -1.78 -0.40
CA LEU A 55 -12.83 -0.97 -1.35
C LEU A 55 -13.70 -1.83 -2.27
N GLU A 56 -13.17 -2.96 -2.77
CA GLU A 56 -13.93 -3.88 -3.61
C GLU A 56 -15.17 -4.43 -2.88
N LYS A 57 -14.99 -4.83 -1.62
CA LYS A 57 -16.06 -5.49 -0.84
C LYS A 57 -17.07 -4.52 -0.27
N TYR A 58 -16.63 -3.39 0.27
CA TYR A 58 -17.49 -2.50 1.05
C TYR A 58 -17.82 -1.18 0.36
N GLY A 59 -17.18 -0.88 -0.76
CA GLY A 59 -17.29 0.40 -1.46
C GLY A 59 -16.36 1.47 -0.91
N LEU A 60 -16.34 2.61 -1.58
CA LEU A 60 -15.57 3.79 -1.24
C LEU A 60 -16.45 4.76 -0.44
N SER A 61 -16.24 4.83 0.87
CA SER A 61 -16.97 5.77 1.74
C SER A 61 -16.35 7.17 1.69
N GLN A 62 -17.15 8.18 1.96
CA GLN A 62 -16.72 9.58 1.95
C GLN A 62 -15.54 9.83 2.87
N ASN A 63 -15.52 9.20 4.05
CA ASN A 63 -14.41 9.23 4.97
C ASN A 63 -13.98 7.78 5.26
N MET A 64 -12.70 7.49 5.14
CA MET A 64 -12.15 6.18 5.50
C MET A 64 -10.84 6.35 6.24
N HIS A 65 -10.64 5.52 7.27
CA HIS A 65 -9.39 5.40 7.99
C HIS A 65 -9.03 3.93 8.13
N PHE A 66 -7.80 3.60 7.78
CA PHE A 66 -7.23 2.26 7.81
C PHE A 66 -6.05 2.24 8.77
N ILE A 67 -6.02 1.29 9.69
CA ILE A 67 -4.91 1.04 10.62
C ILE A 67 -4.40 -0.36 10.38
N PHE A 68 -3.15 -0.48 9.92
CA PHE A 68 -2.50 -1.75 9.64
C PHE A 68 -1.82 -2.26 10.92
N SER A 69 -2.48 -3.20 11.61
CA SER A 69 -2.09 -3.68 12.94
C SER A 69 -1.11 -4.85 12.89
N GLY A 70 -0.84 -5.42 11.72
CA GLY A 70 0.07 -6.55 11.58
C GLY A 70 0.42 -6.90 10.15
N MET A 71 1.55 -7.59 10.00
CA MET A 71 1.99 -8.15 8.72
C MET A 71 1.21 -9.45 8.46
N VAL A 72 0.50 -9.52 7.34
CA VAL A 72 -0.18 -10.74 6.88
C VAL A 72 0.85 -11.61 6.17
N GLY A 73 1.10 -12.80 6.71
CA GLY A 73 1.95 -13.80 6.07
C GLY A 73 1.21 -14.56 4.96
N HIS A 74 1.94 -15.42 4.26
CA HIS A 74 1.32 -16.29 3.27
C HIS A 74 0.34 -17.29 3.93
N ASN A 75 -0.72 -17.64 3.21
CA ASN A 75 -1.74 -18.62 3.64
C ASN A 75 -2.52 -18.27 4.91
N VAL A 76 -2.48 -17.04 5.40
CA VAL A 76 -3.39 -16.57 6.44
C VAL A 76 -4.79 -16.49 5.84
N LEU A 77 -5.75 -17.11 6.49
CA LEU A 77 -7.15 -17.03 6.10
C LEU A 77 -7.78 -15.79 6.74
N LEU A 78 -8.00 -14.75 5.94
CA LEU A 78 -8.54 -13.48 6.40
C LEU A 78 -10.06 -13.51 6.44
N ASN A 79 -10.64 -13.10 7.55
CA ASN A 79 -12.07 -12.86 7.68
C ASN A 79 -12.35 -11.38 7.39
N PHE A 80 -13.09 -11.13 6.32
CA PHE A 80 -13.70 -9.85 5.97
C PHE A 80 -15.18 -9.95 6.38
N PRO A 81 -15.62 -9.41 7.51
CA PRO A 81 -16.96 -9.62 8.03
C PRO A 81 -18.04 -9.04 7.09
N GLU A 82 -19.20 -9.71 7.04
CA GLU A 82 -20.38 -9.11 6.39
C GLU A 82 -20.96 -8.07 7.34
N THR A 83 -20.78 -6.77 7.02
CA THR A 83 -21.20 -5.69 7.92
C THR A 83 -21.42 -4.36 7.19
N ASP A 84 -22.39 -3.60 7.67
CA ASP A 84 -22.60 -2.18 7.32
C ASP A 84 -22.09 -1.23 8.41
N ALA A 85 -21.45 -1.75 9.47
CA ALA A 85 -20.93 -0.94 10.56
C ALA A 85 -19.90 0.09 10.09
N GLU A 86 -19.85 1.22 10.79
CA GLU A 86 -18.86 2.28 10.56
C GLU A 86 -17.45 1.85 10.99
N ARG A 87 -17.34 0.86 11.89
CA ARG A 87 -16.07 0.31 12.38
C ARG A 87 -16.10 -1.19 12.33
N PHE A 88 -15.08 -1.79 11.73
CA PHE A 88 -14.90 -3.23 11.68
C PHE A 88 -13.42 -3.59 11.45
N ASP A 89 -13.11 -4.85 11.72
CA ASP A 89 -11.76 -5.37 11.62
C ASP A 89 -11.68 -6.49 10.57
N VAL A 90 -10.56 -6.55 9.86
CA VAL A 90 -10.14 -7.75 9.13
C VAL A 90 -9.22 -8.56 10.04
N THR A 91 -9.65 -9.78 10.32
CA THR A 91 -9.01 -10.64 11.31
C THR A 91 -8.51 -11.95 10.69
N ASP A 92 -7.68 -12.67 11.41
CA ASP A 92 -7.37 -14.06 11.12
C ASP A 92 -8.60 -14.94 11.45
N SER A 93 -9.04 -15.77 10.50
CA SER A 93 -10.17 -16.68 10.74
C SER A 93 -9.85 -17.83 11.70
N GLN A 94 -8.57 -18.08 11.96
CA GLN A 94 -8.09 -19.20 12.77
C GLN A 94 -7.46 -18.77 14.10
N GLN A 95 -7.10 -17.49 14.22
CA GLN A 95 -6.45 -16.92 15.40
C GLN A 95 -7.14 -15.61 15.78
N ASP A 96 -7.10 -15.29 17.06
CA ASP A 96 -7.60 -14.01 17.57
C ASP A 96 -6.57 -12.88 17.29
N LYS A 97 -6.43 -12.53 16.01
CA LYS A 97 -5.50 -11.50 15.56
C LYS A 97 -6.13 -10.57 14.53
N THR A 98 -6.10 -9.27 14.82
CA THR A 98 -6.51 -8.23 13.90
C THR A 98 -5.31 -7.82 13.03
N TYR A 99 -5.54 -7.73 11.72
CA TYR A 99 -4.56 -7.27 10.74
C TYR A 99 -4.84 -5.87 10.22
N LEU A 100 -6.11 -5.53 10.06
CA LEU A 100 -6.53 -4.24 9.55
C LEU A 100 -7.79 -3.79 10.30
N GLN A 101 -7.77 -2.56 10.78
CA GLN A 101 -8.94 -1.90 11.36
C GLN A 101 -9.42 -0.84 10.39
N ILE A 102 -10.73 -0.76 10.19
CA ILE A 102 -11.37 0.16 9.26
C ILE A 102 -12.39 1.00 10.02
N GLU A 103 -12.27 2.32 9.87
CA GLU A 103 -13.31 3.26 10.24
C GLU A 103 -13.81 3.94 8.97
N ARG A 104 -15.13 4.07 8.81
CA ARG A 104 -15.75 4.68 7.64
C ARG A 104 -16.99 5.46 8.03
N SER A 105 -17.29 6.51 7.26
CA SER A 105 -18.51 7.30 7.46
C SER A 105 -18.90 8.07 6.20
N GLY A 106 -20.10 8.63 6.20
CA GLY A 106 -20.67 9.38 5.10
C GLY A 106 -21.24 8.50 3.98
N ASP A 107 -21.47 9.10 2.83
CA ASP A 107 -22.01 8.41 1.66
C ASP A 107 -21.03 7.38 1.10
N VAL A 108 -21.54 6.39 0.36
CA VAL A 108 -20.75 5.29 -0.17
C VAL A 108 -20.89 5.18 -1.68
N ILE A 109 -19.78 5.31 -2.40
CA ILE A 109 -19.70 5.00 -3.83
C ILE A 109 -19.57 3.47 -3.97
N ARG A 110 -20.41 2.91 -4.85
CA ARG A 110 -20.40 1.46 -5.18
C ARG A 110 -20.19 1.19 -6.66
N ASP A 111 -19.85 2.22 -7.44
CA ASP A 111 -19.51 2.05 -8.87
C ASP A 111 -18.20 1.28 -8.99
N PRO A 112 -18.23 0.06 -9.53
CA PRO A 112 -17.04 -0.79 -9.63
C PRO A 112 -15.96 -0.20 -10.54
N ASN A 113 -16.33 0.59 -11.54
CA ASN A 113 -15.36 1.19 -12.47
C ASN A 113 -14.59 2.32 -11.78
N LEU A 114 -15.30 3.17 -11.02
CA LEU A 114 -14.66 4.24 -10.26
C LEU A 114 -13.77 3.68 -9.15
N ILE A 115 -14.25 2.66 -8.43
CA ILE A 115 -13.46 1.98 -7.39
C ILE A 115 -12.21 1.37 -7.98
N GLU A 116 -12.31 0.65 -9.11
CA GLU A 116 -11.14 0.07 -9.78
C GLU A 116 -10.16 1.14 -10.24
N ALA A 117 -10.65 2.23 -10.85
CA ALA A 117 -9.79 3.33 -11.29
C ALA A 117 -9.03 3.96 -10.09
N LEU A 118 -9.72 4.22 -8.98
CA LEU A 118 -9.09 4.75 -7.76
C LEU A 118 -8.06 3.77 -7.17
N ILE A 119 -8.40 2.49 -7.10
CA ILE A 119 -7.47 1.47 -6.59
C ILE A 119 -6.19 1.47 -7.43
N ARG A 120 -6.29 1.38 -8.75
CA ARG A 120 -5.14 1.32 -9.65
C ARG A 120 -4.24 2.55 -9.51
N ASP A 121 -4.84 3.73 -9.51
CA ASP A 121 -4.07 4.97 -9.38
C ASP A 121 -3.43 5.09 -7.99
N TYR A 122 -4.18 4.78 -6.92
CA TYR A 122 -3.67 4.83 -5.56
C TYR A 122 -2.51 3.84 -5.33
N VAL A 123 -2.64 2.58 -5.76
CA VAL A 123 -1.59 1.59 -5.48
C VAL A 123 -0.33 1.85 -6.31
N ALA A 124 -0.47 2.33 -7.55
CA ALA A 124 0.65 2.75 -8.39
C ALA A 124 1.36 3.99 -7.80
N PHE A 125 0.61 4.96 -7.28
CA PHE A 125 1.13 6.09 -6.53
C PHE A 125 1.86 5.65 -5.26
N SER A 126 1.27 4.73 -4.49
CA SER A 126 1.83 4.19 -3.25
C SER A 126 3.14 3.44 -3.48
N GLY A 127 3.21 2.58 -4.49
CA GLY A 127 4.39 1.78 -4.82
C GLY A 127 5.59 2.59 -5.30
N GLN A 128 5.38 3.83 -5.75
CA GLN A 128 6.45 4.75 -6.14
C GLN A 128 7.05 5.55 -4.98
N ASN A 129 6.51 5.43 -3.77
CA ASN A 129 7.02 6.17 -2.61
C ASN A 129 8.49 5.85 -2.30
N PHE A 130 8.93 4.64 -2.56
CA PHE A 130 10.34 4.29 -2.56
C PHE A 130 10.80 4.02 -4.01
N PRO A 131 11.92 4.60 -4.50
CA PRO A 131 12.87 5.48 -3.77
C PRO A 131 12.56 6.98 -3.86
N TYR A 132 11.50 7.40 -4.56
CA TYR A 132 11.36 8.79 -5.02
C TYR A 132 10.91 9.77 -3.94
N VAL A 133 10.29 9.31 -2.86
CA VAL A 133 9.80 10.15 -1.77
C VAL A 133 10.55 9.87 -0.47
N LEU A 134 10.61 8.60 -0.06
CA LEU A 134 11.15 8.23 1.24
C LEU A 134 12.66 8.49 1.34
N VAL A 135 13.42 8.15 0.29
CA VAL A 135 14.88 8.36 0.29
C VAL A 135 15.27 9.83 0.38
N PRO A 136 14.69 10.77 -0.39
CA PRO A 136 14.92 12.20 -0.21
C PRO A 136 14.55 12.73 1.18
N LEU A 137 13.47 12.25 1.79
CA LEU A 137 13.10 12.63 3.15
C LEU A 137 14.14 12.17 4.17
N LEU A 138 14.60 10.93 4.07
CA LEU A 138 15.64 10.39 4.94
C LEU A 138 16.95 11.17 4.80
N ALA A 139 17.35 11.49 3.57
CA ALA A 139 18.55 12.31 3.30
C ALA A 139 18.44 13.72 3.89
N LYS A 140 17.28 14.36 3.80
CA LYS A 140 17.02 15.68 4.37
C LYS A 140 17.18 15.68 5.90
N GLU A 141 16.77 14.61 6.55
CA GLU A 141 16.89 14.44 8.02
C GLU A 141 18.23 13.83 8.43
N ASN A 142 19.18 13.63 7.50
CA ASN A 142 20.50 13.02 7.73
C ASN A 142 20.42 11.64 8.41
N VAL A 143 19.40 10.84 8.09
CA VAL A 143 19.22 9.49 8.60
C VAL A 143 18.91 8.50 7.48
N MET A 144 19.18 7.22 7.72
CA MET A 144 18.78 6.13 6.81
C MET A 144 18.29 4.93 7.61
N PHE A 145 17.46 4.09 7.00
CA PHE A 145 17.16 2.79 7.59
C PHE A 145 18.36 1.83 7.45
N ASN A 146 18.35 0.79 8.25
CA ASN A 146 19.35 -0.28 8.09
C ASN A 146 19.12 -1.01 6.77
N ILE A 147 20.01 -0.84 5.79
CA ILE A 147 19.92 -1.42 4.44
C ILE A 147 19.97 -2.96 4.44
N ASP A 148 20.70 -3.57 5.43
CA ASP A 148 20.75 -5.03 5.58
C ASP A 148 19.41 -5.61 6.07
N ARG A 149 18.61 -4.77 6.72
CA ARG A 149 17.32 -5.17 7.30
C ARG A 149 16.35 -3.99 7.30
N PRO A 150 15.93 -3.53 6.14
CA PRO A 150 15.01 -2.40 6.04
C PRO A 150 13.69 -2.72 6.75
N LEU A 151 13.22 -1.77 7.56
CA LEU A 151 11.95 -1.89 8.26
C LEU A 151 11.17 -0.59 8.09
N VAL A 152 10.37 -0.58 7.04
CA VAL A 152 9.38 0.45 6.74
C VAL A 152 8.01 -0.20 6.83
N ILE A 153 7.18 0.30 7.71
CA ILE A 153 5.86 -0.26 8.01
C ILE A 153 4.80 0.72 7.55
N TYR A 154 3.85 0.26 6.77
CA TYR A 154 2.62 0.96 6.49
C TYR A 154 1.75 0.94 7.75
N GLU A 155 1.64 2.09 8.44
CA GLU A 155 0.97 2.18 9.73
C GLU A 155 -0.50 2.52 9.59
N SER A 156 -0.82 3.54 8.79
CA SER A 156 -2.20 3.95 8.56
C SER A 156 -2.37 4.75 7.28
N MET A 157 -3.63 4.87 6.86
CA MET A 157 -4.03 5.70 5.73
C MET A 157 -5.41 6.29 5.98
N THR A 158 -5.61 7.54 5.58
CA THR A 158 -6.92 8.20 5.57
C THR A 158 -7.28 8.65 4.18
N LEU A 159 -8.58 8.62 3.89
CA LEU A 159 -9.20 9.21 2.71
C LEU A 159 -10.37 10.10 3.14
N HIS A 160 -10.49 11.24 2.50
CA HIS A 160 -11.65 12.12 2.58
C HIS A 160 -12.05 12.57 1.18
N LEU A 161 -13.32 12.44 0.85
CA LEU A 161 -13.89 12.90 -0.41
C LEU A 161 -14.76 14.14 -0.18
N ASP A 162 -14.40 15.22 -0.84
CA ASP A 162 -15.18 16.47 -0.88
C ASP A 162 -16.34 16.36 -1.86
N CYS A 163 -16.18 15.51 -2.89
CA CYS A 163 -17.18 15.24 -3.92
C CYS A 163 -17.37 13.73 -4.07
N MET A 164 -18.63 13.29 -4.13
CA MET A 164 -18.99 11.87 -4.32
C MET A 164 -19.31 11.52 -5.78
N GLN A 165 -19.21 12.48 -6.70
CA GLN A 165 -19.47 12.32 -8.13
C GLN A 165 -18.28 12.80 -8.92
N PHE A 166 -17.40 11.86 -9.31
CA PHE A 166 -16.23 12.12 -10.15
C PHE A 166 -15.91 10.89 -10.99
N SER A 167 -15.01 11.03 -11.95
CA SER A 167 -14.51 9.95 -12.81
C SER A 167 -13.00 10.13 -12.98
N GLU A 168 -12.32 9.08 -13.41
CA GLU A 168 -10.89 9.12 -13.74
C GLU A 168 -10.05 9.81 -12.65
N PRO A 169 -10.10 9.29 -11.40
CA PRO A 169 -9.33 9.86 -10.30
C PRO A 169 -7.85 9.76 -10.58
N ARG A 170 -7.11 10.79 -10.18
CA ARG A 170 -5.66 10.83 -10.21
C ARG A 170 -5.13 11.34 -8.87
N LEU A 171 -4.14 10.66 -8.32
CA LEU A 171 -3.51 11.09 -7.08
C LEU A 171 -2.30 11.99 -7.37
N GLU A 172 -2.20 13.06 -6.60
CA GLU A 172 -1.08 13.97 -6.64
C GLU A 172 -0.47 14.11 -5.25
N MET A 173 0.87 13.91 -5.17
CA MET A 173 1.61 14.08 -3.93
C MET A 173 1.64 15.56 -3.53
N LEU A 174 1.29 15.84 -2.29
CA LEU A 174 1.57 17.12 -1.65
C LEU A 174 2.93 17.05 -0.94
N GLU A 175 3.36 18.17 -0.32
CA GLU A 175 4.65 18.19 0.36
C GLU A 175 4.73 17.13 1.47
N PRO A 176 5.58 16.11 1.33
CA PRO A 176 5.72 15.07 2.33
C PRO A 176 6.54 15.56 3.51
N LYS A 177 6.29 14.99 4.71
CA LYS A 177 6.99 15.36 5.95
C LYS A 177 7.55 14.14 6.63
N MET A 178 8.65 14.32 7.37
CA MET A 178 9.22 13.27 8.22
C MET A 178 9.53 13.85 9.60
N GLU A 179 9.20 13.08 10.62
CA GLU A 179 9.53 13.36 12.01
C GLU A 179 10.47 12.27 12.52
N VAL A 180 11.67 12.67 12.95
CA VAL A 180 12.68 11.75 13.48
C VAL A 180 12.69 11.82 15.01
N ASN A 181 12.63 10.64 15.65
CA ASN A 181 12.73 10.49 17.09
C ASN A 181 13.66 9.33 17.45
N GLY A 182 14.91 9.65 17.74
CA GLY A 182 15.97 8.69 18.02
C GLY A 182 16.19 7.73 16.84
N LYS A 183 16.00 6.43 17.07
CA LYS A 183 16.16 5.39 16.02
C LYS A 183 14.88 5.08 15.25
N ARG A 184 13.90 5.97 15.28
CA ARG A 184 12.63 5.83 14.54
C ARG A 184 12.30 7.12 13.82
N ALA A 185 11.57 6.99 12.71
CA ALA A 185 10.95 8.12 12.06
C ALA A 185 9.52 7.77 11.65
N THR A 186 8.71 8.81 11.50
CA THR A 186 7.39 8.73 10.90
C THR A 186 7.37 9.63 9.67
N ALA A 187 7.04 9.06 8.51
CA ALA A 187 6.82 9.80 7.29
C ALA A 187 5.30 9.99 7.07
N TYR A 188 4.91 11.22 6.78
CA TYR A 188 3.55 11.61 6.43
C TYR A 188 3.52 12.00 4.96
N LEU A 189 2.87 11.20 4.14
CA LEU A 189 2.75 11.38 2.71
C LEU A 189 1.34 11.85 2.40
N HIS A 190 1.16 13.17 2.35
CA HIS A 190 -0.11 13.79 2.01
C HIS A 190 -0.33 13.77 0.52
N PHE A 191 -1.57 13.57 0.09
CA PHE A 191 -1.97 13.58 -1.30
C PHE A 191 -3.36 14.20 -1.49
N GLN A 192 -3.63 14.65 -2.69
CA GLN A 192 -4.96 15.02 -3.14
C GLN A 192 -5.44 14.06 -4.22
N ILE A 193 -6.75 13.94 -4.34
CA ILE A 193 -7.43 13.19 -5.39
C ILE A 193 -8.02 14.20 -6.34
N CYS A 194 -7.61 14.14 -7.61
CA CYS A 194 -8.03 15.05 -8.65
C CYS A 194 -8.92 14.34 -9.68
N CYS A 195 -9.86 15.08 -10.27
CA CYS A 195 -10.63 14.71 -11.45
C CYS A 195 -10.48 15.84 -12.46
N GLY A 196 -9.68 15.64 -13.51
CA GLY A 196 -9.20 16.73 -14.33
C GLY A 196 -8.42 17.75 -13.47
N ASP A 197 -8.82 19.02 -13.50
CA ASP A 197 -8.22 20.10 -12.71
C ASP A 197 -8.88 20.32 -11.34
N ALA A 198 -9.95 19.59 -11.04
CA ALA A 198 -10.67 19.73 -9.78
C ALA A 198 -10.14 18.79 -8.71
N VAL A 199 -9.89 19.30 -7.51
CA VAL A 199 -9.64 18.48 -6.33
C VAL A 199 -10.97 17.96 -5.82
N VAL A 200 -11.10 16.64 -5.73
CA VAL A 200 -12.35 15.96 -5.29
C VAL A 200 -12.18 15.25 -3.95
N GLY A 201 -10.98 15.25 -3.40
CA GLY A 201 -10.70 14.66 -2.10
C GLY A 201 -9.22 14.75 -1.75
N SER A 202 -8.90 14.25 -0.57
CA SER A 202 -7.53 14.24 -0.04
C SER A 202 -7.31 13.04 0.86
N GLY A 203 -6.06 12.81 1.22
CA GLY A 203 -5.69 11.78 2.17
C GLY A 203 -4.26 11.90 2.62
N PHE A 204 -3.87 11.01 3.52
CA PHE A 204 -2.46 10.84 3.86
C PHE A 204 -2.15 9.39 4.20
N LYS A 205 -0.92 9.01 3.91
CA LYS A 205 -0.34 7.72 4.27
C LYS A 205 0.72 7.94 5.34
N LYS A 206 0.69 7.15 6.40
CA LYS A 206 1.65 7.20 7.49
C LYS A 206 2.54 5.96 7.43
N LEU A 207 3.85 6.19 7.33
CA LEU A 207 4.87 5.14 7.33
C LEU A 207 5.73 5.26 8.57
N ALA A 208 5.93 4.16 9.29
CA ALA A 208 6.89 4.07 10.37
C ALA A 208 8.19 3.45 9.86
N VAL A 209 9.30 4.15 10.10
CA VAL A 209 10.66 3.69 9.76
C VAL A 209 11.41 3.42 11.05
N SER A 210 12.04 2.26 11.15
CA SER A 210 12.74 1.84 12.37
C SER A 210 14.17 1.39 12.08
N GLY A 211 15.01 1.43 13.12
CA GLY A 211 16.41 1.04 13.01
C GLY A 211 17.25 2.07 12.28
N LEU A 212 16.94 3.35 12.47
CA LEU A 212 17.66 4.46 11.84
C LEU A 212 19.13 4.49 12.25
N ARG A 213 19.95 4.88 11.28
CA ARG A 213 21.40 5.14 11.37
C ARG A 213 21.68 6.50 10.76
N ASP A 214 22.89 7.01 10.95
CA ASP A 214 23.37 8.19 10.22
C ASP A 214 23.34 7.92 8.72
N TYR A 215 23.04 8.95 7.94
CA TYR A 215 22.92 8.82 6.49
C TYR A 215 24.30 8.64 5.84
N GLU A 216 24.43 7.60 5.04
CA GLU A 216 25.62 7.30 4.23
C GLU A 216 25.22 7.28 2.75
N VAL A 217 25.85 8.13 1.96
CA VAL A 217 25.45 8.36 0.56
C VAL A 217 25.64 7.11 -0.29
N GLU A 218 26.85 6.53 -0.29
CA GLU A 218 27.19 5.40 -1.15
C GLU A 218 26.33 4.15 -0.84
N PRO A 219 26.14 3.71 0.42
CA PRO A 219 25.27 2.58 0.72
C PRO A 219 23.81 2.80 0.31
N MET A 220 23.27 4.01 0.50
CA MET A 220 21.90 4.31 0.09
C MET A 220 21.76 4.34 -1.43
N GLN A 221 22.72 4.92 -2.15
CA GLN A 221 22.71 4.91 -3.61
C GLN A 221 22.76 3.48 -4.16
N ALA A 222 23.66 2.64 -3.66
CA ALA A 222 23.74 1.24 -4.07
C ALA A 222 22.42 0.49 -3.81
N PHE A 223 21.77 0.74 -2.67
CA PHE A 223 20.48 0.13 -2.36
C PHE A 223 19.37 0.59 -3.34
N VAL A 224 19.33 1.87 -3.70
CA VAL A 224 18.39 2.42 -4.68
C VAL A 224 18.65 1.85 -6.08
N GLU A 225 19.93 1.77 -6.49
CA GLU A 225 20.32 1.20 -7.79
C GLU A 225 19.91 -0.27 -7.90
N GLU A 226 20.11 -1.07 -6.86
CA GLU A 226 19.66 -2.46 -6.81
C GLU A 226 18.14 -2.57 -6.92
N TYR A 227 17.40 -1.75 -6.18
CA TYR A 227 15.93 -1.71 -6.27
C TYR A 227 15.47 -1.38 -7.70
N LEU A 228 16.04 -0.36 -8.32
CA LEU A 228 15.68 0.05 -9.69
C LEU A 228 16.09 -1.00 -10.73
N ALA A 229 17.24 -1.64 -10.57
CA ALA A 229 17.68 -2.72 -11.46
C ALA A 229 16.70 -3.92 -11.40
N ARG A 230 16.25 -4.31 -10.20
CA ARG A 230 15.23 -5.37 -10.03
C ARG A 230 13.92 -4.98 -10.72
N LYS A 231 13.47 -3.74 -10.53
CA LYS A 231 12.27 -3.21 -11.18
C LYS A 231 12.36 -3.28 -12.70
N HIS A 232 13.43 -2.75 -13.27
CA HIS A 232 13.64 -2.74 -14.72
C HIS A 232 13.75 -4.16 -15.29
N GLY A 233 14.48 -5.06 -14.61
CA GLY A 233 14.63 -6.45 -15.03
C GLY A 233 13.29 -7.19 -15.06
N TYR A 234 12.46 -7.02 -14.03
CA TYR A 234 11.14 -7.65 -13.99
C TYR A 234 10.24 -7.15 -15.11
N LEU A 235 10.10 -5.83 -15.28
CA LEU A 235 9.23 -5.23 -16.29
C LEU A 235 9.68 -5.56 -17.71
N SER A 236 10.99 -5.65 -17.96
CA SER A 236 11.51 -6.07 -19.27
C SER A 236 11.15 -7.51 -19.59
N ASN A 237 11.20 -8.42 -18.61
CA ASN A 237 10.82 -9.81 -18.79
C ASN A 237 9.32 -9.98 -19.02
N LEU A 238 8.49 -9.18 -18.33
CA LEU A 238 7.04 -9.20 -18.53
C LEU A 238 6.66 -8.78 -19.95
N ALA A 239 7.25 -7.70 -20.46
CA ALA A 239 7.01 -7.20 -21.81
C ALA A 239 7.41 -8.23 -22.90
N VAL A 240 8.42 -9.05 -22.66
CA VAL A 240 8.82 -10.13 -23.58
C VAL A 240 7.82 -11.30 -23.56
N ALA A 241 7.26 -11.61 -22.39
CA ALA A 241 6.29 -12.69 -22.24
C ALA A 241 4.91 -12.37 -22.87
N GLU A 242 4.53 -11.09 -23.00
CA GLU A 242 3.28 -10.66 -23.63
C GLU A 242 3.35 -10.66 -25.17
N VAL A 243 4.53 -10.72 -25.77
CA VAL A 243 4.75 -10.64 -27.23
C VAL A 243 5.01 -12.01 -27.86
N GLY A 244 5.22 -13.06 -27.08
CA GLY A 244 5.50 -14.44 -27.50
C GLY A 244 4.30 -15.35 -27.36
#